data_e7c007e1be46a0ffe5e0799202663cd1
#
_entry.id   e7c007e1be46a0ffe5e0799202663cd1
#
_cell.length_a   1.000
_cell.length_b   1.000
_cell.length_c   1.000
_cell.angle_alpha   90.00
_cell.angle_beta   90.00
_cell.angle_gamma   90.00
#
_symmetry.space_group_name_H-M   'P 1'
#
loop_
_entity.id
_entity.type
_entity.pdbx_description
1 polymer ?
#
loop_
_entity_poly.entity_id
_entity_poly.type
_entity_poly.pdbx_seq_one_letter_code
_entity_poly.pdbx_strand_id
1 'polypeptide(L)'
;TKNVDDEIAKIAGPQLVVPIMNARYTLNAANARWVSLYDSLYGTNIIESEEGVGERYDPNRGQEVIKFVREFFDKYIPLDGTSWKNISSLKVVNNELVISKDDYEYNLKDKSKFIGHRGKADKPEGIIIKNNNLHFEIIINPKAFSAAHDIAGISDVIAESAVSTICDNEDSVAAVDAEDKVACYRNWLGLMNGNLKIQFEKDGKILERKLNPDRSYIAKNGIGSKLHGRSLLLIRNVGHLMTNSSIILKDGSEIPEGIMDAFLTTAAALKDLKK
;
A
#
# COMPACT_ATOMS: atom_id res chain seq x y z
N THR A 1 -22.60 -13.49 8.24
CA THR A 1 -22.31 -12.14 7.72
C THR A 1 -22.14 -12.22 6.21
N LYS A 2 -23.03 -11.60 5.44
CA LYS A 2 -23.01 -11.70 3.97
C LYS A 2 -21.95 -10.80 3.31
N ASN A 3 -21.41 -9.81 4.02
CA ASN A 3 -20.45 -8.86 3.48
C ASN A 3 -19.28 -8.72 4.46
N VAL A 4 -18.22 -9.48 4.21
CA VAL A 4 -16.93 -9.33 4.88
C VAL A 4 -15.97 -8.69 3.87
N ASP A 5 -15.20 -7.70 4.31
CA ASP A 5 -14.20 -7.04 3.47
C ASP A 5 -13.23 -8.05 2.87
N ASP A 6 -12.87 -7.87 1.62
CA ASP A 6 -12.00 -8.80 0.89
C ASP A 6 -10.63 -8.92 1.56
N GLU A 7 -10.14 -7.87 2.21
CA GLU A 7 -8.91 -7.83 2.99
C GLU A 7 -8.91 -8.80 4.19
N ILE A 8 -10.10 -9.16 4.68
CA ILE A 8 -10.27 -10.15 5.77
C ILE A 8 -10.60 -11.53 5.22
N ALA A 9 -11.46 -11.58 4.17
CA ALA A 9 -12.05 -12.84 3.72
C ALA A 9 -11.24 -13.55 2.63
N LYS A 10 -10.50 -12.81 1.78
CA LYS A 10 -9.96 -13.34 0.52
C LYS A 10 -8.50 -12.99 0.25
N ILE A 11 -7.98 -11.91 0.83
CA ILE A 11 -6.64 -11.41 0.53
C ILE A 11 -5.69 -11.82 1.64
N ALA A 12 -4.77 -12.72 1.35
CA ALA A 12 -3.67 -13.05 2.25
C ALA A 12 -2.52 -12.07 2.02
N GLY A 13 -2.40 -11.07 2.88
CA GLY A 13 -1.35 -10.04 2.80
C GLY A 13 -0.87 -9.62 4.17
N PRO A 14 0.23 -8.85 4.25
CA PRO A 14 0.74 -8.34 5.51
C PRO A 14 -0.27 -7.47 6.24
N GLN A 15 -0.28 -7.57 7.56
CA GLN A 15 -1.01 -6.70 8.46
C GLN A 15 -0.01 -5.91 9.30
N LEU A 16 -0.21 -4.60 9.41
CA LEU A 16 0.58 -3.73 10.28
C LEU A 16 -0.18 -3.46 11.58
N VAL A 17 0.57 -3.23 12.66
CA VAL A 17 0.08 -2.71 13.93
C VAL A 17 0.83 -1.41 14.21
N VAL A 18 0.11 -0.36 14.56
CA VAL A 18 0.68 0.98 14.73
C VAL A 18 -0.02 1.73 15.85
N PRO A 19 0.72 2.47 16.72
CA PRO A 19 0.10 3.26 17.78
C PRO A 19 -0.77 4.37 17.18
N ILE A 20 -2.07 4.39 17.52
CA ILE A 20 -3.01 5.40 17.00
C ILE A 20 -2.66 6.81 17.47
N MET A 21 -2.01 6.95 18.62
CA MET A 21 -1.55 8.24 19.16
C MET A 21 -0.55 8.92 18.21
N ASN A 22 0.24 8.16 17.45
CA ASN A 22 1.19 8.72 16.50
C ASN A 22 0.56 8.84 15.09
N ALA A 23 0.00 10.01 14.80
CA ALA A 23 -0.63 10.30 13.52
C ALA A 23 0.28 10.04 12.30
N ARG A 24 1.60 10.33 12.43
CA ARG A 24 2.57 10.09 11.34
C ARG A 24 2.73 8.60 11.04
N TYR A 25 2.89 7.78 12.08
CA TYR A 25 3.03 6.33 11.91
C TYR A 25 1.75 5.71 11.35
N THR A 26 0.61 6.16 11.87
CA THR A 26 -0.70 5.69 11.41
C THR A 26 -0.95 5.98 9.93
N LEU A 27 -0.67 7.21 9.49
CA LEU A 27 -0.77 7.58 8.07
C LEU A 27 0.23 6.80 7.20
N ASN A 28 1.46 6.59 7.69
CA ASN A 28 2.43 5.78 6.97
C ASN A 28 1.96 4.33 6.80
N ALA A 29 1.46 3.72 7.86
CA ALA A 29 0.99 2.34 7.83
C ALA A 29 -0.24 2.19 6.90
N ALA A 30 -1.22 3.10 6.99
CA ALA A 30 -2.37 3.09 6.10
C ALA A 30 -1.97 3.23 4.62
N ASN A 31 -0.99 4.08 4.32
CA ASN A 31 -0.51 4.30 2.96
C ASN A 31 0.46 3.22 2.46
N ALA A 32 1.02 2.40 3.37
CA ALA A 32 1.89 1.29 3.02
C ALA A 32 1.15 0.11 2.35
N ARG A 33 -0.14 0.26 2.04
CA ARG A 33 -0.81 -0.65 1.11
C ARG A 33 -0.08 -0.71 -0.22
N TRP A 34 0.48 0.40 -0.69
CA TRP A 34 1.21 0.48 -1.94
C TRP A 34 2.63 0.97 -1.71
N VAL A 35 3.60 0.15 -2.05
CA VAL A 35 5.03 0.45 -1.88
C VAL A 35 5.81 0.19 -3.16
N SER A 36 6.88 0.97 -3.36
CA SER A 36 7.85 0.72 -4.41
C SER A 36 8.65 -0.54 -4.10
N LEU A 37 8.62 -1.49 -5.01
CA LEU A 37 9.46 -2.69 -4.93
C LEU A 37 10.92 -2.33 -5.21
N TYR A 38 11.19 -1.41 -6.15
CA TYR A 38 12.53 -0.95 -6.45
C TYR A 38 13.19 -0.31 -5.23
N ASP A 39 12.50 0.61 -4.57
CA ASP A 39 13.01 1.25 -3.34
C ASP A 39 13.21 0.23 -2.22
N SER A 40 12.30 -0.73 -2.08
CA SER A 40 12.39 -1.78 -1.05
C SER A 40 13.57 -2.71 -1.29
N LEU A 41 13.85 -3.09 -2.53
CA LEU A 41 15.00 -3.91 -2.90
C LEU A 41 16.31 -3.14 -2.77
N TYR A 42 16.31 -1.88 -3.24
CA TYR A 42 17.51 -1.03 -3.21
C TYR A 42 17.90 -0.68 -1.77
N GLY A 43 16.92 -0.38 -0.90
CA GLY A 43 17.14 0.12 0.46
C GLY A 43 17.30 -0.96 1.54
N THR A 44 17.29 -2.25 1.19
CA THR A 44 17.39 -3.36 2.15
C THR A 44 18.50 -4.34 1.76
N ASN A 45 18.78 -5.31 2.64
CA ASN A 45 19.78 -6.36 2.41
C ASN A 45 19.26 -7.59 1.63
N ILE A 46 18.10 -7.50 0.99
CA ILE A 46 17.60 -8.58 0.11
C ILE A 46 18.53 -8.78 -1.08
N ILE A 47 19.06 -7.70 -1.62
CA ILE A 47 20.18 -7.75 -2.58
C ILE A 47 21.46 -7.54 -1.77
N GLU A 48 22.24 -8.61 -1.67
CA GLU A 48 23.53 -8.57 -0.97
C GLU A 48 24.48 -7.59 -1.65
N SER A 49 25.20 -6.80 -0.86
CA SER A 49 26.31 -6.00 -1.31
C SER A 49 27.37 -5.95 -0.21
N GLU A 50 28.64 -6.07 -0.59
CA GLU A 50 29.76 -6.04 0.36
C GLU A 50 29.86 -4.70 1.10
N GLU A 51 29.46 -3.60 0.48
CA GLU A 51 29.56 -2.24 1.01
C GLU A 51 28.26 -1.74 1.69
N GLY A 52 27.19 -2.56 1.69
CA GLY A 52 25.87 -2.14 2.20
C GLY A 52 25.19 -1.09 1.30
N VAL A 53 24.17 -0.41 1.84
CA VAL A 53 23.45 0.67 1.13
C VAL A 53 24.14 1.99 1.44
N GLY A 54 24.89 2.53 0.48
CA GLY A 54 25.56 3.82 0.60
C GLY A 54 24.58 5.01 0.55
N GLU A 55 25.05 6.20 0.94
CA GLU A 55 24.27 7.44 0.88
C GLU A 55 23.98 7.91 -0.55
N ARG A 56 24.79 7.49 -1.52
CA ARG A 56 24.64 7.85 -2.93
C ARG A 56 24.12 6.67 -3.74
N TYR A 57 23.38 6.97 -4.80
CA TYR A 57 22.92 5.96 -5.73
C TYR A 57 24.09 5.23 -6.38
N ASP A 58 24.06 3.90 -6.32
CA ASP A 58 24.98 3.00 -7.00
C ASP A 58 24.29 2.39 -8.25
N PRO A 59 24.78 2.68 -9.48
CA PRO A 59 24.22 2.13 -10.71
C PRO A 59 24.29 0.59 -10.78
N ASN A 60 25.33 -0.03 -10.23
CA ASN A 60 25.46 -1.48 -10.24
C ASN A 60 24.38 -2.13 -9.38
N ARG A 61 24.13 -1.59 -8.19
CA ARG A 61 23.03 -2.02 -7.33
C ARG A 61 21.70 -1.79 -8.00
N GLY A 62 21.52 -0.68 -8.73
CA GLY A 62 20.32 -0.42 -9.52
C GLY A 62 20.06 -1.49 -10.59
N GLN A 63 21.11 -1.96 -11.27
CA GLN A 63 21.01 -3.06 -12.26
C GLN A 63 20.62 -4.39 -11.60
N GLU A 64 21.14 -4.70 -10.40
CA GLU A 64 20.74 -5.90 -9.67
C GLU A 64 19.26 -5.83 -9.23
N VAL A 65 18.74 -4.65 -8.88
CA VAL A 65 17.31 -4.44 -8.63
C VAL A 65 16.49 -4.78 -9.88
N ILE A 66 16.86 -4.25 -11.04
CA ILE A 66 16.18 -4.52 -12.32
C ILE A 66 16.20 -6.03 -12.60
N LYS A 67 17.35 -6.67 -12.47
CA LYS A 67 17.53 -8.10 -12.69
C LYS A 67 16.63 -8.93 -11.76
N PHE A 68 16.63 -8.62 -10.47
CA PHE A 68 15.77 -9.28 -9.48
C PHE A 68 14.29 -9.16 -9.85
N VAL A 69 13.84 -7.97 -10.25
CA VAL A 69 12.45 -7.75 -10.65
C VAL A 69 12.09 -8.50 -11.92
N ARG A 70 13.02 -8.63 -12.88
CA ARG A 70 12.78 -9.45 -14.08
C ARG A 70 12.66 -10.94 -13.74
N GLU A 71 13.45 -11.45 -12.81
CA GLU A 71 13.35 -12.81 -12.29
C GLU A 71 12.05 -13.02 -11.51
N PHE A 72 11.63 -12.03 -10.72
CA PHE A 72 10.33 -12.03 -10.07
C PHE A 72 9.19 -12.13 -11.09
N PHE A 73 9.23 -11.39 -12.19
CA PHE A 73 8.23 -11.49 -13.24
C PHE A 73 8.24 -12.85 -13.93
N ASP A 74 9.41 -13.39 -14.27
CA ASP A 74 9.53 -14.72 -14.87
C ASP A 74 8.94 -15.82 -13.96
N LYS A 75 9.06 -15.66 -12.65
CA LYS A 75 8.52 -16.61 -11.68
C LYS A 75 7.02 -16.51 -11.49
N TYR A 76 6.46 -15.30 -11.40
CA TYR A 76 5.07 -15.09 -10.96
C TYR A 76 4.11 -14.70 -12.08
N ILE A 77 4.61 -14.13 -13.15
CA ILE A 77 3.85 -13.73 -14.35
C ILE A 77 4.63 -14.09 -15.63
N PRO A 78 5.03 -15.38 -15.79
CA PRO A 78 5.86 -15.79 -16.92
C PRO A 78 5.22 -15.44 -18.25
N LEU A 79 6.06 -15.17 -19.23
CA LEU A 79 5.69 -15.01 -20.63
C LEU A 79 5.64 -16.36 -21.34
N ASP A 80 4.84 -16.45 -22.38
CA ASP A 80 4.84 -17.61 -23.27
C ASP A 80 5.96 -17.47 -24.31
N GLY A 81 6.95 -18.35 -24.23
CA GLY A 81 8.04 -18.45 -25.20
C GLY A 81 9.22 -17.49 -25.01
N THR A 82 9.24 -16.63 -24.01
CA THR A 82 10.37 -15.73 -23.74
C THR A 82 10.48 -15.38 -22.24
N SER A 83 11.56 -14.67 -21.87
CA SER A 83 11.79 -14.14 -20.52
C SER A 83 11.56 -12.62 -20.48
N TRP A 84 11.08 -12.13 -19.34
CA TRP A 84 10.98 -10.70 -19.04
C TRP A 84 12.31 -9.95 -19.13
N LYS A 85 13.43 -10.65 -19.05
CA LYS A 85 14.78 -10.06 -19.22
C LYS A 85 15.04 -9.52 -20.63
N ASN A 86 14.28 -10.01 -21.61
CA ASN A 86 14.54 -9.76 -23.03
C ASN A 86 13.56 -8.81 -23.69
N ILE A 87 12.58 -8.29 -22.96
CA ILE A 87 11.51 -7.48 -23.56
C ILE A 87 11.97 -6.05 -23.84
N SER A 88 11.39 -5.42 -24.85
CA SER A 88 11.70 -4.05 -25.29
C SER A 88 10.53 -3.08 -25.13
N SER A 89 9.27 -3.55 -25.08
CA SER A 89 8.13 -2.67 -24.87
C SER A 89 6.89 -3.42 -24.38
N LEU A 90 5.95 -2.64 -23.82
CA LEU A 90 4.61 -3.10 -23.39
C LEU A 90 3.56 -2.20 -24.02
N LYS A 91 2.48 -2.79 -24.53
CA LYS A 91 1.30 -2.08 -25.04
C LYS A 91 0.04 -2.88 -24.75
N VAL A 92 -1.11 -2.24 -24.86
CA VAL A 92 -2.42 -2.90 -24.77
C VAL A 92 -3.09 -2.86 -26.13
N VAL A 93 -3.42 -4.02 -26.67
CA VAL A 93 -4.05 -4.17 -27.98
C VAL A 93 -5.30 -5.03 -27.80
N ASN A 94 -6.44 -4.56 -28.24
CA ASN A 94 -7.74 -5.27 -28.12
C ASN A 94 -8.00 -5.74 -26.67
N ASN A 95 -7.70 -4.87 -25.70
CA ASN A 95 -7.85 -5.13 -24.26
C ASN A 95 -6.96 -6.27 -23.70
N GLU A 96 -5.92 -6.67 -24.43
CA GLU A 96 -4.92 -7.64 -23.97
C GLU A 96 -3.54 -6.98 -23.85
N LEU A 97 -2.76 -7.42 -22.88
CA LEU A 97 -1.38 -7.01 -22.74
C LEU A 97 -0.52 -7.71 -23.80
N VAL A 98 0.16 -6.93 -24.61
CA VAL A 98 1.12 -7.39 -25.61
C VAL A 98 2.50 -6.91 -25.21
N ILE A 99 3.45 -7.82 -25.17
CA ILE A 99 4.83 -7.58 -24.79
C ILE A 99 5.71 -7.84 -26.02
N SER A 100 6.57 -6.88 -26.38
CA SER A 100 7.41 -7.02 -27.56
C SER A 100 8.88 -7.28 -27.17
N LYS A 101 9.52 -8.06 -28.01
CA LYS A 101 10.97 -8.23 -28.08
C LYS A 101 11.34 -8.22 -29.55
N ASP A 102 12.11 -7.23 -29.96
CA ASP A 102 12.42 -6.98 -31.37
C ASP A 102 11.10 -6.92 -32.20
N ASP A 103 10.99 -7.70 -33.27
CA ASP A 103 9.81 -7.78 -34.12
C ASP A 103 8.76 -8.83 -33.65
N TYR A 104 8.98 -9.49 -32.54
CA TYR A 104 8.10 -10.53 -32.03
C TYR A 104 7.22 -10.01 -30.88
N GLU A 105 5.98 -10.50 -30.85
CA GLU A 105 4.99 -10.21 -29.82
C GLU A 105 4.74 -11.45 -28.96
N TYR A 106 4.67 -11.23 -27.66
CA TYR A 106 4.45 -12.25 -26.65
C TYR A 106 3.29 -11.85 -25.73
N ASN A 107 2.74 -12.85 -25.03
CA ASN A 107 1.69 -12.65 -24.04
C ASN A 107 2.12 -13.24 -22.71
N LEU A 108 1.40 -12.85 -21.66
CA LEU A 108 1.46 -13.59 -20.40
C LEU A 108 1.01 -15.03 -20.64
N LYS A 109 1.71 -16.01 -20.07
CA LYS A 109 1.29 -17.41 -20.05
C LYS A 109 -0.11 -17.57 -19.43
N ASP A 110 -0.40 -16.80 -18.39
CA ASP A 110 -1.73 -16.64 -17.80
C ASP A 110 -2.25 -15.22 -18.06
N LYS A 111 -3.01 -15.05 -19.14
CA LYS A 111 -3.59 -13.77 -19.56
C LYS A 111 -4.61 -13.20 -18.56
N SER A 112 -5.15 -14.02 -17.66
CA SER A 112 -6.12 -13.57 -16.65
C SER A 112 -5.49 -12.65 -15.58
N LYS A 113 -4.18 -12.70 -15.42
CA LYS A 113 -3.45 -11.87 -14.47
C LYS A 113 -3.38 -10.39 -14.89
N PHE A 114 -3.45 -10.09 -16.18
CA PHE A 114 -3.59 -8.71 -16.65
C PHE A 114 -5.01 -8.22 -16.42
N ILE A 115 -5.18 -7.17 -15.64
CA ILE A 115 -6.51 -6.62 -15.31
C ILE A 115 -6.75 -5.22 -15.83
N GLY A 116 -5.72 -4.51 -16.32
CA GLY A 116 -5.86 -3.18 -16.88
C GLY A 116 -4.59 -2.38 -16.97
N HIS A 117 -4.72 -1.10 -17.31
CA HIS A 117 -3.59 -0.21 -17.53
C HIS A 117 -3.91 1.23 -17.11
N ARG A 118 -2.86 2.03 -16.97
CA ARG A 118 -2.94 3.47 -16.81
C ARG A 118 -2.23 4.15 -18.00
N GLY A 119 -2.70 5.34 -18.36
CA GLY A 119 -2.25 6.02 -19.59
C GLY A 119 -2.95 5.48 -20.86
N LYS A 120 -2.37 5.75 -22.01
CA LYS A 120 -2.91 5.30 -23.32
C LYS A 120 -2.60 3.82 -23.56
N ALA A 121 -3.49 3.12 -24.23
CA ALA A 121 -3.33 1.69 -24.51
C ALA A 121 -2.06 1.37 -25.33
N ASP A 122 -1.77 2.18 -26.34
CA ASP A 122 -0.57 2.06 -27.20
C ASP A 122 0.72 2.51 -26.51
N LYS A 123 0.61 3.32 -25.45
CA LYS A 123 1.73 3.83 -24.65
C LYS A 123 1.33 3.91 -23.17
N PRO A 124 1.20 2.77 -22.50
CA PRO A 124 0.78 2.74 -21.12
C PRO A 124 1.85 3.36 -20.20
N GLU A 125 1.38 4.04 -19.16
CA GLU A 125 2.21 4.54 -18.07
C GLU A 125 2.29 3.53 -16.92
N GLY A 126 1.35 2.58 -16.88
CA GLY A 126 1.31 1.51 -15.89
C GLY A 126 0.49 0.33 -16.39
N ILE A 127 0.96 -0.86 -16.06
CA ILE A 127 0.28 -2.13 -16.32
C ILE A 127 -0.13 -2.73 -14.98
N ILE A 128 -1.42 -3.01 -14.80
CA ILE A 128 -1.95 -3.55 -13.57
C ILE A 128 -2.08 -5.07 -13.67
N ILE A 129 -1.42 -5.74 -12.76
CA ILE A 129 -1.42 -7.20 -12.65
C ILE A 129 -2.08 -7.61 -11.34
N LYS A 130 -2.85 -8.70 -11.39
CA LYS A 130 -3.40 -9.38 -10.20
C LYS A 130 -2.81 -10.77 -10.09
N ASN A 131 -2.26 -11.10 -8.93
CA ASN A 131 -1.72 -12.42 -8.61
C ASN A 131 -2.06 -12.77 -7.17
N ASN A 132 -2.66 -13.95 -6.93
CA ASN A 132 -3.10 -14.41 -5.60
C ASN A 132 -3.95 -13.38 -4.84
N ASN A 133 -4.85 -12.70 -5.53
CA ASN A 133 -5.71 -11.61 -5.05
C ASN A 133 -4.98 -10.32 -4.63
N LEU A 134 -3.67 -10.26 -4.74
CA LEU A 134 -2.89 -9.04 -4.59
C LEU A 134 -2.60 -8.43 -5.95
N HIS A 135 -2.37 -7.12 -5.95
CA HIS A 135 -2.10 -6.37 -7.17
C HIS A 135 -0.70 -5.78 -7.14
N PHE A 136 -0.14 -5.60 -8.33
CA PHE A 136 1.01 -4.72 -8.52
C PHE A 136 0.90 -3.98 -9.85
N GLU A 137 1.47 -2.80 -9.90
CA GLU A 137 1.53 -1.96 -11.08
C GLU A 137 2.97 -1.88 -11.59
N ILE A 138 3.20 -2.31 -12.82
CA ILE A 138 4.46 -2.11 -13.52
C ILE A 138 4.46 -0.68 -14.06
N ILE A 139 5.31 0.18 -13.53
CA ILE A 139 5.41 1.58 -13.93
C ILE A 139 6.32 1.71 -15.14
N ILE A 140 5.83 2.36 -16.19
CA ILE A 140 6.57 2.59 -17.44
C ILE A 140 6.85 4.07 -17.57
N ASN A 141 8.09 4.46 -17.38
CA ASN A 141 8.58 5.82 -17.55
C ASN A 141 10.04 5.81 -18.06
N PRO A 142 10.28 5.75 -19.36
CA PRO A 142 11.62 5.71 -19.93
C PRO A 142 12.52 6.92 -19.59
N LYS A 143 11.91 8.02 -19.10
CA LYS A 143 12.62 9.22 -18.68
C LYS A 143 13.06 9.20 -17.23
N ALA A 144 12.58 8.24 -16.45
CA ALA A 144 12.98 8.10 -15.06
C ALA A 144 14.43 7.62 -14.97
N PHE A 145 15.14 8.12 -13.96
CA PHE A 145 16.51 7.72 -13.70
C PHE A 145 16.64 6.21 -13.45
N SER A 146 15.68 5.62 -12.73
CA SER A 146 15.63 4.18 -12.46
C SER A 146 15.41 3.31 -13.71
N ALA A 147 14.94 3.89 -14.83
CA ALA A 147 14.75 3.20 -16.10
C ALA A 147 15.94 3.34 -17.05
N ALA A 148 17.02 4.03 -16.66
CA ALA A 148 18.14 4.35 -17.56
C ALA A 148 18.80 3.11 -18.20
N HIS A 149 18.73 1.96 -17.54
CA HIS A 149 19.27 0.68 -18.01
C HIS A 149 18.18 -0.35 -18.35
N ASP A 150 16.93 0.09 -18.47
CA ASP A 150 15.81 -0.79 -18.80
C ASP A 150 15.27 -0.49 -20.21
N ILE A 151 15.46 -1.43 -21.15
CA ILE A 151 15.10 -1.26 -22.57
C ILE A 151 13.58 -1.05 -22.73
N ALA A 152 12.76 -1.71 -21.89
CA ALA A 152 11.32 -1.57 -21.91
C ALA A 152 10.80 -0.31 -21.20
N GLY A 153 11.73 0.48 -20.59
CA GLY A 153 11.40 1.70 -19.87
C GLY A 153 10.66 1.48 -18.55
N ILE A 154 10.74 0.27 -17.99
CA ILE A 154 10.16 -0.01 -16.66
C ILE A 154 11.02 0.70 -15.62
N SER A 155 10.36 1.58 -14.86
CA SER A 155 11.03 2.44 -13.88
C SER A 155 10.78 2.03 -12.44
N ASP A 156 9.71 1.27 -12.17
CA ASP A 156 9.36 0.76 -10.84
C ASP A 156 8.29 -0.33 -10.93
N VAL A 157 8.07 -0.99 -9.81
CA VAL A 157 6.90 -1.83 -9.55
C VAL A 157 6.29 -1.39 -8.24
N ILE A 158 5.05 -0.90 -8.30
CA ILE A 158 4.31 -0.53 -7.09
C ILE A 158 3.46 -1.72 -6.67
N ALA A 159 3.82 -2.35 -5.57
CA ALA A 159 3.18 -3.57 -5.09
C ALA A 159 2.19 -3.30 -3.96
N GLU A 160 1.07 -4.01 -3.98
CA GLU A 160 0.13 -4.07 -2.86
C GLU A 160 0.79 -4.86 -1.73
N SER A 161 0.94 -4.23 -0.57
CA SER A 161 1.73 -4.73 0.56
C SER A 161 0.88 -4.81 1.82
N ALA A 162 0.80 -3.77 2.64
CA ALA A 162 -0.02 -3.79 3.86
C ALA A 162 -1.51 -3.70 3.51
N VAL A 163 -2.22 -4.84 3.48
CA VAL A 163 -3.65 -4.87 3.10
C VAL A 163 -4.56 -4.45 4.24
N SER A 164 -4.14 -4.66 5.49
CA SER A 164 -4.85 -4.17 6.68
C SER A 164 -3.87 -3.56 7.69
N THR A 165 -4.38 -2.64 8.51
CA THR A 165 -3.61 -1.97 9.57
C THR A 165 -4.45 -1.92 10.84
N ILE A 166 -3.95 -2.47 11.92
CA ILE A 166 -4.51 -2.30 13.26
C ILE A 166 -3.98 -0.98 13.82
N CYS A 167 -4.86 -0.01 13.96
CA CYS A 167 -4.62 1.20 14.74
C CYS A 167 -4.77 0.82 16.21
N ASP A 168 -3.67 0.79 16.92
CA ASP A 168 -3.63 0.27 18.29
C ASP A 168 -3.85 1.38 19.30
N ASN A 169 -4.79 1.15 20.22
CA ASN A 169 -5.09 2.00 21.36
C ASN A 169 -4.72 1.31 22.68
N GLU A 170 -3.97 0.22 22.60
CA GLU A 170 -3.64 -0.65 23.74
C GLU A 170 -2.12 -0.79 23.86
N ASP A 171 -1.50 -1.92 23.57
CA ASP A 171 -0.13 -2.28 23.94
C ASP A 171 0.95 -1.32 23.42
N SER A 172 0.78 -0.74 22.24
CA SER A 172 1.74 0.20 21.66
C SER A 172 1.49 1.67 22.03
N VAL A 173 0.50 1.95 22.88
CA VAL A 173 0.12 3.29 23.32
C VAL A 173 0.26 3.39 24.83
N ALA A 174 0.94 4.44 25.32
CA ALA A 174 0.97 4.84 26.71
C ALA A 174 0.16 6.15 26.86
N ALA A 175 -1.18 6.04 26.92
CA ALA A 175 -2.05 7.16 27.24
C ALA A 175 -2.10 7.32 28.77
N VAL A 176 -1.36 8.29 29.30
CA VAL A 176 -1.18 8.47 30.76
C VAL A 176 -2.19 9.44 31.36
N ASP A 177 -2.87 10.21 30.53
CA ASP A 177 -3.89 11.17 30.97
C ASP A 177 -5.03 11.32 29.93
N ALA A 178 -5.97 12.21 30.24
CA ALA A 178 -7.11 12.48 29.37
C ALA A 178 -6.72 13.13 28.04
N GLU A 179 -5.66 13.92 27.99
CA GLU A 179 -5.19 14.59 26.78
C GLU A 179 -4.65 13.56 25.77
N ASP A 180 -3.85 12.62 26.22
CA ASP A 180 -3.32 11.51 25.44
C ASP A 180 -4.46 10.64 24.88
N LYS A 181 -5.45 10.32 25.73
CA LYS A 181 -6.59 9.50 25.30
C LYS A 181 -7.44 10.21 24.24
N VAL A 182 -7.68 11.50 24.45
CA VAL A 182 -8.41 12.33 23.46
C VAL A 182 -7.61 12.46 22.15
N ALA A 183 -6.29 12.52 22.21
CA ALA A 183 -5.45 12.52 21.01
C ALA A 183 -5.62 11.24 20.20
N CYS A 184 -5.67 10.07 20.84
CA CYS A 184 -5.96 8.80 20.19
C CYS A 184 -7.32 8.82 19.46
N TYR A 185 -8.38 9.23 20.15
CA TYR A 185 -9.71 9.33 19.54
C TYR A 185 -9.79 10.36 18.41
N ARG A 186 -9.11 11.48 18.56
CA ARG A 186 -9.05 12.53 17.53
C ARG A 186 -8.36 12.04 16.27
N ASN A 187 -7.27 11.30 16.39
CA ASN A 187 -6.57 10.70 15.27
C ASN A 187 -7.44 9.65 14.56
N TRP A 188 -8.11 8.77 15.33
CA TRP A 188 -9.06 7.81 14.76
C TRP A 188 -10.22 8.51 14.02
N LEU A 189 -10.84 9.49 14.64
CA LEU A 189 -11.90 10.29 13.99
C LEU A 189 -11.39 10.98 12.72
N GLY A 190 -10.16 11.50 12.74
CA GLY A 190 -9.55 12.14 11.59
C GLY A 190 -9.30 11.18 10.42
N LEU A 191 -8.95 9.91 10.70
CA LEU A 191 -8.86 8.86 9.70
C LEU A 191 -10.24 8.56 9.09
N MET A 192 -11.26 8.37 9.93
CA MET A 192 -12.63 8.06 9.48
C MET A 192 -13.24 9.22 8.66
N ASN A 193 -12.96 10.46 9.03
CA ASN A 193 -13.36 11.63 8.25
C ASN A 193 -12.50 11.84 6.97
N GLY A 194 -11.33 11.19 6.89
CA GLY A 194 -10.38 11.37 5.80
C GLY A 194 -9.62 12.71 5.84
N ASN A 195 -9.62 13.40 6.98
CA ASN A 195 -8.99 14.71 7.14
C ASN A 195 -7.75 14.70 8.05
N LEU A 196 -7.35 13.54 8.59
CA LEU A 196 -6.10 13.42 9.32
C LEU A 196 -4.93 13.76 8.40
N LYS A 197 -4.15 14.73 8.82
CA LYS A 197 -2.94 15.15 8.10
C LYS A 197 -1.89 15.63 9.07
N ILE A 198 -0.63 15.50 8.66
CA ILE A 198 0.52 16.01 9.38
C ILE A 198 1.41 16.80 8.42
N GLN A 199 2.11 17.76 8.97
CA GLN A 199 3.17 18.48 8.26
C GLN A 199 4.51 18.16 8.94
N PHE A 200 5.56 18.01 8.15
CA PHE A 200 6.92 17.81 8.62
C PHE A 200 7.90 18.41 7.63
N GLU A 201 9.03 18.81 8.13
CA GLU A 201 10.12 19.33 7.29
C GLU A 201 11.00 18.17 6.82
N LYS A 202 11.33 18.17 5.53
CA LYS A 202 12.32 17.29 4.91
C LYS A 202 13.06 18.07 3.83
N ASP A 203 14.40 18.08 3.91
CA ASP A 203 15.29 18.74 2.95
C ASP A 203 14.93 20.24 2.75
N GLY A 204 14.61 20.95 3.86
CA GLY A 204 14.22 22.37 3.83
C GLY A 204 12.84 22.64 3.24
N LYS A 205 12.01 21.61 3.00
CA LYS A 205 10.65 21.72 2.46
C LYS A 205 9.62 21.22 3.45
N ILE A 206 8.52 21.96 3.63
CA ILE A 206 7.37 21.49 4.39
C ILE A 206 6.58 20.52 3.50
N LEU A 207 6.47 19.27 3.95
CA LEU A 207 5.68 18.25 3.31
C LEU A 207 4.42 17.96 4.13
N GLU A 208 3.29 17.79 3.45
CA GLU A 208 2.04 17.33 4.05
C GLU A 208 1.85 15.83 3.76
N ARG A 209 1.54 15.06 4.79
CA ARG A 209 1.13 13.65 4.65
C ARG A 209 -0.31 13.51 5.09
N LYS A 210 -1.07 12.80 4.27
CA LYS A 210 -2.48 12.45 4.46
C LYS A 210 -2.75 11.09 3.88
N LEU A 211 -3.96 10.57 4.01
CA LEU A 211 -4.37 9.32 3.38
C LEU A 211 -4.28 9.43 1.84
N ASN A 212 -3.68 8.42 1.21
CA ASN A 212 -3.59 8.35 -0.24
C ASN A 212 -4.98 8.16 -0.87
N PRO A 213 -5.24 8.76 -2.04
CA PRO A 213 -6.45 8.47 -2.82
C PRO A 213 -6.41 7.06 -3.38
N ASP A 214 -7.58 6.58 -3.83
CA ASP A 214 -7.67 5.33 -4.59
C ASP A 214 -6.92 5.45 -5.92
N ARG A 215 -6.40 4.32 -6.39
CA ARG A 215 -5.61 4.23 -7.62
C ARG A 215 -6.54 3.95 -8.80
N SER A 216 -6.71 4.94 -9.67
CA SER A 216 -7.55 4.81 -10.87
C SER A 216 -6.79 4.14 -12.02
N TYR A 217 -7.47 3.28 -12.75
CA TYR A 217 -6.96 2.62 -13.95
C TYR A 217 -8.09 2.32 -14.94
N ILE A 218 -7.76 1.94 -16.16
CA ILE A 218 -8.67 1.43 -17.16
C ILE A 218 -8.63 -0.11 -17.08
N ALA A 219 -9.74 -0.70 -16.68
CA ALA A 219 -9.82 -2.16 -16.59
C ALA A 219 -9.78 -2.82 -17.98
N LYS A 220 -9.48 -4.12 -18.00
CA LYS A 220 -9.40 -4.93 -19.22
C LYS A 220 -10.65 -4.83 -20.12
N ASN A 221 -11.82 -4.57 -19.56
CA ASN A 221 -13.07 -4.33 -20.30
C ASN A 221 -13.23 -2.89 -20.84
N GLY A 222 -12.21 -2.05 -20.70
CA GLY A 222 -12.22 -0.64 -21.13
C GLY A 222 -12.92 0.33 -20.16
N ILE A 223 -13.44 -0.14 -19.03
CA ILE A 223 -14.15 0.68 -18.05
C ILE A 223 -13.18 1.23 -17.02
N GLY A 224 -13.34 2.51 -16.65
CA GLY A 224 -12.61 3.10 -15.54
C GLY A 224 -12.90 2.38 -14.23
N SER A 225 -11.86 2.00 -13.52
CA SER A 225 -11.90 1.24 -12.27
C SER A 225 -10.94 1.81 -11.25
N LYS A 226 -11.07 1.38 -9.98
CA LYS A 226 -10.20 1.83 -8.88
C LYS A 226 -9.77 0.65 -8.02
N LEU A 227 -8.56 0.75 -7.49
CA LEU A 227 -8.06 -0.08 -6.39
C LEU A 227 -7.95 0.78 -5.14
N HIS A 228 -8.23 0.21 -3.99
CA HIS A 228 -8.09 0.93 -2.71
C HIS A 228 -6.67 1.46 -2.54
N GLY A 229 -6.54 2.74 -2.26
CA GLY A 229 -5.25 3.41 -2.08
C GLY A 229 -4.64 3.21 -0.69
N ARG A 230 -5.44 2.70 0.27
CA ARG A 230 -5.11 2.55 1.69
C ARG A 230 -5.42 1.15 2.16
N SER A 231 -4.75 0.71 3.23
CA SER A 231 -5.11 -0.53 3.93
C SER A 231 -6.49 -0.42 4.58
N LEU A 232 -7.17 -1.55 4.77
CA LEU A 232 -8.34 -1.64 5.64
C LEU A 232 -7.88 -1.29 7.06
N LEU A 233 -8.55 -0.32 7.69
CA LEU A 233 -8.20 0.12 9.03
C LEU A 233 -9.07 -0.61 10.06
N LEU A 234 -8.42 -1.21 11.04
CA LEU A 234 -9.00 -1.81 12.23
C LEU A 234 -8.55 -1.00 13.44
N ILE A 235 -9.33 -1.00 14.52
CA ILE A 235 -8.92 -0.40 15.80
C ILE A 235 -8.91 -1.47 16.89
N ARG A 236 -7.81 -1.52 17.67
CA ARG A 236 -7.73 -2.34 18.88
C ARG A 236 -7.91 -1.43 20.09
N ASN A 237 -8.96 -1.67 20.84
CA ASN A 237 -9.25 -0.97 22.10
C ASN A 237 -8.57 -1.67 23.27
N VAL A 238 -8.41 -0.97 24.42
CA VAL A 238 -7.89 -1.60 25.63
C VAL A 238 -8.80 -2.70 26.15
N GLY A 239 -8.24 -3.63 26.94
CA GLY A 239 -9.00 -4.70 27.57
C GLY A 239 -9.91 -4.21 28.71
N HIS A 240 -10.71 -5.11 29.27
CA HIS A 240 -11.71 -4.77 30.29
C HIS A 240 -11.15 -4.65 31.73
N LEU A 241 -9.87 -4.97 31.94
CA LEU A 241 -9.22 -4.87 33.26
C LEU A 241 -8.94 -3.43 33.68
N MET A 242 -8.73 -2.54 32.72
CA MET A 242 -8.52 -1.12 32.99
C MET A 242 -9.85 -0.43 33.18
N THR A 243 -9.93 0.45 34.19
CA THR A 243 -11.11 1.30 34.43
C THR A 243 -10.77 2.78 34.23
N ASN A 244 -11.78 3.59 34.06
CA ASN A 244 -11.64 5.02 33.83
C ASN A 244 -12.64 5.83 34.64
N SER A 245 -12.14 6.74 35.48
CA SER A 245 -12.93 7.55 36.39
C SER A 245 -13.74 8.67 35.72
N SER A 246 -13.59 8.88 34.40
CA SER A 246 -14.39 9.89 33.68
C SER A 246 -15.87 9.52 33.59
N ILE A 247 -16.22 8.24 33.77
CA ILE A 247 -17.59 7.76 33.79
C ILE A 247 -17.77 6.84 35.01
N ILE A 248 -18.63 7.27 35.92
CA ILE A 248 -19.00 6.50 37.11
C ILE A 248 -20.35 5.82 36.84
N LEU A 249 -20.41 4.52 37.04
CA LEU A 249 -21.59 3.70 36.87
C LEU A 249 -22.55 3.88 38.06
N LYS A 250 -23.78 3.39 37.92
CA LYS A 250 -24.87 3.54 38.95
C LYS A 250 -24.50 2.92 40.32
N ASP A 251 -23.65 1.90 40.31
CA ASP A 251 -23.20 1.21 41.53
C ASP A 251 -21.97 1.89 42.16
N GLY A 252 -21.53 3.01 41.61
CA GLY A 252 -20.35 3.76 42.07
C GLY A 252 -19.00 3.27 41.53
N SER A 253 -18.99 2.21 40.73
CA SER A 253 -17.79 1.74 40.05
C SER A 253 -17.41 2.60 38.85
N GLU A 254 -16.11 2.58 38.47
CA GLU A 254 -15.66 3.19 37.24
C GLU A 254 -16.00 2.33 36.01
N ILE A 255 -16.22 2.97 34.87
CA ILE A 255 -16.46 2.24 33.63
C ILE A 255 -15.21 1.45 33.21
N PRO A 256 -15.34 0.18 32.75
CA PRO A 256 -14.22 -0.46 32.06
C PRO A 256 -13.78 0.36 30.83
N GLU A 257 -12.52 0.73 30.76
CA GLU A 257 -12.00 1.64 29.72
C GLU A 257 -12.24 1.08 28.30
N GLY A 258 -12.12 -0.23 28.11
CA GLY A 258 -12.41 -0.87 26.83
C GLY A 258 -13.85 -0.69 26.36
N ILE A 259 -14.81 -0.56 27.28
CA ILE A 259 -16.22 -0.27 26.93
C ILE A 259 -16.35 1.18 26.46
N MET A 260 -15.72 2.13 27.18
CA MET A 260 -15.67 3.54 26.76
C MET A 260 -15.01 3.67 25.36
N ASP A 261 -13.87 3.02 25.15
CA ASP A 261 -13.18 2.97 23.88
C ASP A 261 -14.09 2.45 22.76
N ALA A 262 -14.78 1.33 22.99
CA ALA A 262 -15.64 0.71 22.01
C ALA A 262 -16.78 1.67 21.56
N PHE A 263 -17.39 2.41 22.47
CA PHE A 263 -18.40 3.41 22.12
C PHE A 263 -17.83 4.55 21.28
N LEU A 264 -16.70 5.12 21.70
CA LEU A 264 -16.12 6.30 21.03
C LEU A 264 -15.53 5.94 19.67
N THR A 265 -14.81 4.83 19.57
CA THR A 265 -14.21 4.39 18.31
C THR A 265 -15.27 3.93 17.31
N THR A 266 -16.34 3.28 17.76
CA THR A 266 -17.49 2.94 16.89
C THR A 266 -18.22 4.19 16.40
N ALA A 267 -18.49 5.15 17.29
CA ALA A 267 -19.12 6.42 16.89
C ALA A 267 -18.30 7.17 15.85
N ALA A 268 -16.96 7.16 15.98
CA ALA A 268 -16.07 7.72 14.99
C ALA A 268 -16.11 6.95 13.65
N ALA A 269 -16.10 5.60 13.70
CA ALA A 269 -16.14 4.76 12.50
C ALA A 269 -17.42 4.92 11.68
N LEU A 270 -18.56 5.24 12.34
CA LEU A 270 -19.81 5.56 11.62
C LEU A 270 -19.71 6.76 10.67
N LYS A 271 -18.67 7.57 10.78
CA LYS A 271 -18.42 8.68 9.83
C LYS A 271 -17.92 8.16 8.49
N ASP A 272 -17.15 7.08 8.47
CA ASP A 272 -16.69 6.46 7.22
C ASP A 272 -17.83 5.78 6.48
N LEU A 273 -18.73 5.11 7.17
CA LEU A 273 -19.90 4.44 6.59
C LEU A 273 -20.92 5.38 5.93
N LYS A 274 -20.80 6.69 6.15
CA LYS A 274 -21.68 7.72 5.57
C LYS A 274 -21.13 8.37 4.32
N LYS A 275 -19.97 7.97 3.86
CA LYS A 275 -19.32 8.44 2.62
C LYS A 275 -19.64 7.49 1.46
#